data_403435c1b3d550f918710675bfd5e8ae
#
_entry.id   403435c1b3d550f918710675bfd5e8ae
#
_cell.length_a   1.000
_cell.length_b   1.000
_cell.length_c   1.000
_cell.angle_alpha   90.00
_cell.angle_beta   90.00
_cell.angle_gamma   90.00
#
_symmetry.space_group_name_H-M   'P 1'
#
loop_
_entity.id
_entity.type
_entity.pdbx_description
1 polymer ?
#
loop_
_entity_poly.entity_id
_entity_poly.type
_entity_poly.pdbx_seq_one_letter_code
_entity_poly.pdbx_strand_id
1 'polypeptide(L)'
;DRTELQNKARLVESHRQHLEELQRRMDQIVNVINEHQVTEEVLSRLISMAETGESKAHISIGAGVTLNYQHTATSQGTAMVDLGSGIFGERSWQDVIDILAKRRTEFNDLQETLMKQANSIEEKLGQLAQEFNEAAEKLQASESQPQTSTPTKPSADANKPAPKQRRRGSMFGSELTLDD
;
A
#
# COMPACT_ATOMS: atom_id res chain seq x y z
N ASP A 1 -4.41 -9.90 -30.64
CA ASP A 1 -5.70 -10.56 -30.34
C ASP A 1 -6.35 -10.00 -29.06
N ARG A 2 -7.70 -9.88 -29.10
CA ARG A 2 -8.48 -9.36 -27.97
C ARG A 2 -8.25 -10.16 -26.66
N THR A 3 -8.06 -11.47 -26.79
CA THR A 3 -7.72 -12.36 -25.68
C THR A 3 -6.35 -12.06 -25.08
N GLU A 4 -5.39 -11.70 -25.90
CA GLU A 4 -4.05 -11.30 -25.48
C GLU A 4 -4.07 -10.00 -24.67
N LEU A 5 -4.84 -9.02 -25.11
CA LEU A 5 -5.07 -7.76 -24.36
C LEU A 5 -5.71 -8.03 -23.00
N GLN A 6 -6.71 -8.90 -22.93
CA GLN A 6 -7.34 -9.29 -21.66
C GLN A 6 -6.34 -9.97 -20.71
N ASN A 7 -5.48 -10.86 -21.24
CA ASN A 7 -4.46 -11.51 -20.43
C ASN A 7 -3.41 -10.52 -19.92
N LYS A 8 -2.97 -9.58 -20.76
CA LYS A 8 -2.05 -8.50 -20.34
C LYS A 8 -2.69 -7.59 -19.28
N ALA A 9 -3.96 -7.22 -19.42
CA ALA A 9 -4.68 -6.45 -18.43
C ALA A 9 -4.76 -7.16 -17.07
N ARG A 10 -5.05 -8.47 -17.05
CA ARG A 10 -5.04 -9.26 -15.81
C ARG A 10 -3.66 -9.34 -15.17
N LEU A 11 -2.61 -9.46 -15.98
CA LEU A 11 -1.24 -9.51 -15.49
C LEU A 11 -0.82 -8.16 -14.88
N VAL A 12 -1.16 -7.05 -15.52
CA VAL A 12 -0.95 -5.70 -14.97
C VAL A 12 -1.65 -5.55 -13.61
N GLU A 13 -2.92 -5.96 -13.53
CA GLU A 13 -3.67 -5.89 -12.27
C GLU A 13 -3.05 -6.76 -11.17
N SER A 14 -2.63 -7.97 -11.50
CA SER A 14 -1.93 -8.86 -10.54
C SER A 14 -0.62 -8.24 -10.03
N HIS A 15 0.17 -7.63 -10.92
CA HIS A 15 1.41 -6.96 -10.51
C HIS A 15 1.17 -5.72 -9.66
N ARG A 16 0.09 -4.94 -9.92
CA ARG A 16 -0.30 -3.81 -9.07
C ARG A 16 -0.66 -4.26 -7.66
N GLN A 17 -1.49 -5.29 -7.54
CA GLN A 17 -1.87 -5.85 -6.23
C GLN A 17 -0.65 -6.36 -5.46
N HIS A 18 0.30 -6.99 -6.17
CA HIS A 18 1.54 -7.44 -5.54
C HIS A 18 2.40 -6.26 -5.06
N LEU A 19 2.48 -5.18 -5.84
CA LEU A 19 3.21 -3.97 -5.47
C LEU A 19 2.58 -3.30 -4.23
N GLU A 20 1.26 -3.19 -4.18
CA GLU A 20 0.54 -2.66 -3.01
C GLU A 20 0.80 -3.50 -1.75
N GLU A 21 0.83 -4.83 -1.87
CA GLU A 21 1.15 -5.71 -0.75
C GLU A 21 2.60 -5.54 -0.27
N LEU A 22 3.57 -5.41 -1.19
CA LEU A 22 4.96 -5.11 -0.84
C LEU A 22 5.08 -3.76 -0.13
N GLN A 23 4.40 -2.72 -0.62
CA GLN A 23 4.38 -1.40 -0.01
C GLN A 23 3.84 -1.47 1.42
N ARG A 24 2.72 -2.15 1.61
CA ARG A 24 2.12 -2.33 2.95
C ARG A 24 3.08 -3.05 3.92
N ARG A 25 3.81 -4.06 3.44
CA ARG A 25 4.82 -4.76 4.25
C ARG A 25 5.99 -3.85 4.61
N MET A 26 6.47 -3.04 3.68
CA MET A 26 7.52 -2.07 3.94
C MET A 26 7.10 -1.05 5.00
N ASP A 27 5.87 -0.53 4.92
CA ASP A 27 5.33 0.40 5.93
C ASP A 27 5.25 -0.23 7.32
N GLN A 28 4.87 -1.51 7.42
CA GLN A 28 4.88 -2.25 8.67
C GLN A 28 6.29 -2.39 9.25
N ILE A 29 7.28 -2.69 8.40
CA ILE A 29 8.68 -2.80 8.83
C ILE A 29 9.21 -1.45 9.34
N VAL A 30 8.91 -0.35 8.66
CA VAL A 30 9.29 1.00 9.09
C VAL A 30 8.73 1.30 10.48
N ASN A 31 7.48 0.95 10.75
CA ASN A 31 6.87 1.14 12.06
C ASN A 31 7.60 0.33 13.14
N VAL A 32 7.92 -0.93 12.87
CA VAL A 32 8.68 -1.78 13.81
C VAL A 32 10.08 -1.24 14.06
N ILE A 33 10.79 -0.78 13.03
CA ILE A 33 12.10 -0.13 13.16
C ILE A 33 12.02 1.09 14.08
N ASN A 34 11.02 1.95 13.89
CA ASN A 34 10.80 3.14 14.71
C ASN A 34 10.50 2.78 16.18
N GLU A 35 9.66 1.77 16.42
CA GLU A 35 9.37 1.28 17.78
C GLU A 35 10.64 0.78 18.49
N HIS A 36 11.48 0.02 17.78
CA HIS A 36 12.76 -0.44 18.31
C HIS A 36 13.67 0.74 18.67
N GLN A 37 13.79 1.72 17.77
CA GLN A 37 14.62 2.90 17.98
C GLN A 37 14.16 3.72 19.19
N VAL A 38 12.87 3.98 19.33
CA VAL A 38 12.31 4.70 20.48
C VAL A 38 12.60 3.95 21.77
N THR A 39 12.47 2.62 21.77
CA THR A 39 12.75 1.80 22.95
C THR A 39 14.24 1.84 23.32
N GLU A 40 15.15 1.73 22.34
CA GLU A 40 16.59 1.88 22.53
C GLU A 40 16.94 3.23 23.15
N GLU A 41 16.34 4.33 22.68
CA GLU A 41 16.55 5.68 23.19
C GLU A 41 16.09 5.82 24.64
N VAL A 42 14.92 5.26 24.99
CA VAL A 42 14.40 5.27 26.35
C VAL A 42 15.31 4.51 27.30
N LEU A 43 15.73 3.28 26.91
CA LEU A 43 16.63 2.46 27.72
C LEU A 43 18.00 3.13 27.90
N SER A 44 18.55 3.72 26.84
CA SER A 44 19.82 4.46 26.91
C SER A 44 19.76 5.63 27.87
N ARG A 45 18.64 6.36 27.91
CA ARG A 45 18.40 7.44 28.87
C ARG A 45 18.32 6.89 30.30
N LEU A 46 17.61 5.78 30.52
CA LEU A 46 17.51 5.15 31.84
C LEU A 46 18.87 4.72 32.36
N ILE A 47 19.73 4.16 31.49
CA ILE A 47 21.11 3.80 31.83
C ILE A 47 21.90 5.04 32.27
N SER A 48 21.89 6.10 31.47
CA SER A 48 22.61 7.33 31.81
C SER A 48 22.14 7.97 33.13
N MET A 49 20.83 7.91 33.39
CA MET A 49 20.27 8.40 34.66
C MET A 49 20.65 7.49 35.83
N ALA A 50 20.73 6.18 35.67
CA ALA A 50 21.13 5.23 36.71
C ALA A 50 22.55 5.52 37.21
N GLU A 51 23.46 5.98 36.36
CA GLU A 51 24.82 6.37 36.76
C GLU A 51 24.82 7.49 37.83
N THR A 52 23.77 8.32 37.87
CA THR A 52 23.57 9.35 38.90
C THR A 52 22.84 8.87 40.14
N GLY A 53 22.48 7.56 40.20
CA GLY A 53 21.85 6.91 41.34
C GLY A 53 20.33 6.88 41.34
N GLU A 54 19.66 7.51 40.35
CA GLU A 54 18.21 7.50 40.24
C GLU A 54 17.77 7.64 38.76
N SER A 55 16.96 6.68 38.29
CA SER A 55 16.33 6.76 36.99
C SER A 55 14.81 6.89 37.14
N LYS A 56 14.20 7.80 36.42
CA LYS A 56 12.76 8.01 36.41
C LYS A 56 12.21 8.04 34.99
N ALA A 57 11.07 7.41 34.81
CA ALA A 57 10.33 7.44 33.54
C ALA A 57 8.83 7.50 33.78
N HIS A 58 8.12 8.12 32.83
CA HIS A 58 6.67 8.08 32.77
C HIS A 58 6.27 7.10 31.66
N ILE A 59 5.61 6.01 32.04
CA ILE A 59 5.19 4.96 31.12
C ILE A 59 3.70 5.05 30.87
N SER A 60 3.32 5.40 29.64
CA SER A 60 1.92 5.42 29.25
C SER A 60 1.42 3.98 29.07
N ILE A 61 0.33 3.65 29.77
CA ILE A 61 -0.33 2.33 29.68
C ILE A 61 -1.64 2.36 28.91
N GLY A 62 -1.97 3.50 28.28
CA GLY A 62 -3.18 3.70 27.49
C GLY A 62 -4.29 4.43 28.24
N ALA A 63 -5.36 4.76 27.54
CA ALA A 63 -6.51 5.52 28.06
C ALA A 63 -6.15 6.81 28.85
N GLY A 64 -5.04 7.46 28.49
CA GLY A 64 -4.55 8.66 29.19
C GLY A 64 -3.88 8.39 30.54
N VAL A 65 -3.70 7.11 30.92
CA VAL A 65 -3.08 6.71 32.18
C VAL A 65 -1.58 6.57 32.01
N THR A 66 -0.82 7.14 32.92
CA THR A 66 0.64 7.09 32.94
C THR A 66 1.13 6.56 34.30
N LEU A 67 2.03 5.61 34.27
CA LEU A 67 2.72 5.11 35.46
C LEU A 67 4.06 5.83 35.64
N ASN A 68 4.38 6.15 36.90
CA ASN A 68 5.71 6.63 37.26
C ASN A 68 6.61 5.42 37.56
N TYR A 69 7.61 5.23 36.76
CA TYR A 69 8.66 4.25 37.01
C TYR A 69 9.83 4.92 37.70
N GLN A 70 10.37 4.27 38.71
CA GLN A 70 11.54 4.75 39.45
C GLN A 70 12.49 3.58 39.73
N HIS A 71 13.78 3.77 39.43
CA HIS A 71 14.85 2.86 39.71
C HIS A 71 15.90 3.62 40.54
N THR A 72 16.18 3.14 41.77
CA THR A 72 16.99 3.85 42.77
C THR A 72 18.35 3.18 43.02
N ALA A 73 18.90 2.54 42.01
CA ALA A 73 20.23 1.90 42.09
C ALA A 73 21.17 2.50 41.04
N THR A 74 22.47 2.47 41.33
CA THR A 74 23.51 2.86 40.37
C THR A 74 23.81 1.75 39.35
N SER A 75 23.36 0.51 39.62
CA SER A 75 23.42 -0.59 38.64
C SER A 75 22.29 -0.46 37.61
N GLN A 76 22.52 -0.99 36.42
CA GLN A 76 21.47 -1.07 35.40
C GLN A 76 20.28 -1.88 35.90
N GLY A 77 19.08 -1.46 35.51
CA GLY A 77 17.87 -2.24 35.71
C GLY A 77 17.74 -3.38 34.71
N THR A 78 16.65 -4.12 34.84
CA THR A 78 16.29 -5.19 33.93
C THR A 78 14.95 -4.88 33.25
N ALA A 79 14.72 -5.50 32.10
CA ALA A 79 13.47 -5.47 31.39
C ALA A 79 13.12 -6.86 30.86
N MET A 80 11.82 -7.12 30.75
CA MET A 80 11.31 -8.32 30.11
C MET A 80 11.26 -8.11 28.60
N VAL A 81 11.94 -8.95 27.85
CA VAL A 81 11.98 -8.88 26.38
C VAL A 81 11.48 -10.19 25.77
N ASP A 82 10.70 -10.09 24.70
CA ASP A 82 10.35 -11.26 23.87
C ASP A 82 11.61 -11.71 23.11
N LEU A 83 12.05 -12.94 23.38
CA LEU A 83 13.20 -13.57 22.74
C LEU A 83 12.84 -14.29 21.44
N GLY A 84 11.56 -14.27 21.07
CA GLY A 84 10.99 -14.94 19.90
C GLY A 84 10.06 -16.08 20.29
N SER A 85 9.12 -16.38 19.40
CA SER A 85 8.11 -17.44 19.59
C SER A 85 7.26 -17.32 20.87
N GLY A 86 7.09 -16.12 21.42
CA GLY A 86 6.34 -15.88 22.65
C GLY A 86 7.11 -16.27 23.92
N ILE A 87 8.42 -16.49 23.84
CA ILE A 87 9.29 -16.75 24.99
C ILE A 87 9.81 -15.40 25.49
N PHE A 88 9.44 -15.06 26.72
CA PHE A 88 9.89 -13.84 27.39
C PHE A 88 11.02 -14.17 28.36
N GLY A 89 12.01 -13.28 28.40
CA GLY A 89 13.14 -13.40 29.32
C GLY A 89 13.54 -12.06 29.89
N GLU A 90 13.97 -12.08 31.16
CA GLU A 90 14.53 -10.90 31.80
C GLU A 90 15.97 -10.68 31.32
N ARG A 91 16.30 -9.45 30.91
CA ARG A 91 17.63 -9.06 30.46
C ARG A 91 17.98 -7.68 31.02
N SER A 92 19.27 -7.39 31.13
CA SER A 92 19.73 -6.05 31.47
C SER A 92 19.30 -5.06 30.39
N TRP A 93 19.13 -3.77 30.73
CA TRP A 93 18.78 -2.75 29.75
C TRP A 93 19.76 -2.72 28.58
N GLN A 94 21.05 -2.91 28.82
CA GLN A 94 22.06 -2.96 27.76
C GLN A 94 21.87 -4.16 26.85
N ASP A 95 21.63 -5.35 27.40
CA ASP A 95 21.37 -6.54 26.58
C ASP A 95 20.12 -6.37 25.71
N VAL A 96 19.08 -5.68 26.23
CA VAL A 96 17.87 -5.38 25.45
C VAL A 96 18.19 -4.44 24.30
N ILE A 97 18.96 -3.38 24.53
CA ILE A 97 19.42 -2.46 23.47
C ILE A 97 20.17 -3.25 22.39
N ASP A 98 21.08 -4.12 22.75
CA ASP A 98 21.87 -4.92 21.80
C ASP A 98 20.97 -5.87 20.97
N ILE A 99 19.96 -6.49 21.61
CA ILE A 99 18.97 -7.34 20.95
C ILE A 99 18.15 -6.50 19.95
N LEU A 100 17.67 -5.32 20.35
CA LEU A 100 16.86 -4.46 19.50
C LEU A 100 17.67 -3.89 18.32
N ALA A 101 18.91 -3.48 18.56
CA ALA A 101 19.82 -3.01 17.51
C ALA A 101 20.05 -4.09 16.45
N LYS A 102 20.27 -5.35 16.88
CA LYS A 102 20.42 -6.47 15.96
C LYS A 102 19.14 -6.71 15.15
N ARG A 103 17.97 -6.75 15.79
CA ARG A 103 16.69 -6.90 15.10
C ARG A 103 16.46 -5.78 14.10
N ARG A 104 16.78 -4.54 14.45
CA ARG A 104 16.66 -3.39 13.55
C ARG A 104 17.53 -3.56 12.31
N THR A 105 18.75 -4.09 12.44
CA THR A 105 19.60 -4.41 11.29
C THR A 105 18.93 -5.46 10.39
N GLU A 106 18.39 -6.53 10.96
CA GLU A 106 17.68 -7.58 10.23
C GLU A 106 16.43 -7.03 9.48
N PHE A 107 15.70 -6.11 10.11
CA PHE A 107 14.55 -5.45 9.47
C PHE A 107 14.97 -4.50 8.34
N ASN A 108 16.09 -3.78 8.48
CA ASN A 108 16.62 -2.95 7.40
C ASN A 108 17.04 -3.81 6.19
N ASP A 109 17.68 -4.94 6.39
CA ASP A 109 18.04 -5.87 5.32
C ASP A 109 16.79 -6.44 4.62
N LEU A 110 15.74 -6.75 5.40
CA LEU A 110 14.47 -7.19 4.87
C LEU A 110 13.80 -6.07 4.04
N GLN A 111 13.79 -4.85 4.54
CA GLN A 111 13.24 -3.69 3.82
C GLN A 111 13.96 -3.47 2.49
N GLU A 112 15.29 -3.56 2.47
CA GLU A 112 16.07 -3.46 1.24
C GLU A 112 15.71 -4.55 0.23
N THR A 113 15.51 -5.77 0.72
CA THR A 113 15.09 -6.89 -0.12
C THR A 113 13.70 -6.66 -0.73
N LEU A 114 12.73 -6.18 0.05
CA LEU A 114 11.39 -5.87 -0.44
C LEU A 114 11.41 -4.70 -1.44
N MET A 115 12.24 -3.70 -1.20
CA MET A 115 12.43 -2.58 -2.13
C MET A 115 12.98 -3.04 -3.48
N LYS A 116 13.96 -3.95 -3.49
CA LYS A 116 14.48 -4.56 -4.74
C LYS A 116 13.39 -5.33 -5.49
N GLN A 117 12.53 -6.06 -4.76
CA GLN A 117 11.39 -6.77 -5.37
C GLN A 117 10.35 -5.79 -5.94
N ALA A 118 10.02 -4.71 -5.23
CA ALA A 118 9.10 -3.68 -5.69
C ALA A 118 9.61 -3.02 -6.99
N ASN A 119 10.86 -2.60 -7.01
CA ASN A 119 11.48 -2.00 -8.21
C ASN A 119 11.44 -2.96 -9.42
N SER A 120 11.71 -4.25 -9.21
CA SER A 120 11.62 -5.25 -10.29
C SER A 120 10.19 -5.42 -10.82
N ILE A 121 9.17 -5.30 -9.98
CA ILE A 121 7.77 -5.36 -10.38
C ILE A 121 7.37 -4.07 -11.12
N GLU A 122 7.81 -2.90 -10.64
CA GLU A 122 7.56 -1.63 -11.32
C GLU A 122 8.15 -1.61 -12.74
N GLU A 123 9.36 -2.12 -12.92
CA GLU A 123 9.98 -2.25 -14.24
C GLU A 123 9.13 -3.15 -15.17
N LYS A 124 8.69 -4.31 -14.67
CA LYS A 124 7.81 -5.21 -15.43
C LYS A 124 6.47 -4.57 -15.76
N LEU A 125 5.89 -3.79 -14.84
CA LEU A 125 4.67 -3.04 -15.10
C LEU A 125 4.87 -2.01 -16.20
N GLY A 126 6.00 -1.30 -16.20
CA GLY A 126 6.36 -0.36 -17.27
C GLY A 126 6.43 -1.03 -18.64
N GLN A 127 7.10 -2.18 -18.73
CA GLN A 127 7.20 -2.98 -19.96
C GLN A 127 5.82 -3.47 -20.42
N LEU A 128 5.02 -4.02 -19.53
CA LEU A 128 3.68 -4.52 -19.83
C LEU A 128 2.72 -3.39 -20.28
N ALA A 129 2.85 -2.20 -19.69
CA ALA A 129 2.05 -1.05 -20.09
C ALA A 129 2.38 -0.60 -21.52
N GLN A 130 3.67 -0.58 -21.89
CA GLN A 130 4.09 -0.29 -23.26
C GLN A 130 3.55 -1.32 -24.26
N GLU A 131 3.74 -2.60 -23.97
CA GLU A 131 3.23 -3.69 -24.80
C GLU A 131 1.70 -3.68 -24.93
N PHE A 132 1.00 -3.30 -23.87
CA PHE A 132 -0.45 -3.15 -23.88
C PHE A 132 -0.89 -2.02 -24.82
N ASN A 133 -0.25 -0.86 -24.75
CA ASN A 133 -0.54 0.28 -25.60
C ASN A 133 -0.28 -0.05 -27.09
N GLU A 134 0.86 -0.66 -27.39
CA GLU A 134 1.17 -1.09 -28.76
C GLU A 134 0.16 -2.11 -29.32
N ALA A 135 -0.27 -3.05 -28.49
CA ALA A 135 -1.28 -4.04 -28.89
C ALA A 135 -2.67 -3.39 -29.09
N ALA A 136 -3.02 -2.40 -28.28
CA ALA A 136 -4.25 -1.63 -28.40
C ALA A 136 -4.27 -0.80 -29.69
N GLU A 137 -3.17 -0.12 -30.01
CA GLU A 137 -3.03 0.65 -31.26
C GLU A 137 -3.15 -0.23 -32.51
N LYS A 138 -2.50 -1.41 -32.50
CA LYS A 138 -2.61 -2.38 -33.61
C LYS A 138 -4.03 -2.88 -33.82
N LEU A 139 -4.81 -3.05 -32.77
CA LEU A 139 -6.23 -3.44 -32.89
C LEU A 139 -7.08 -2.31 -33.44
N GLN A 140 -6.90 -1.07 -32.97
CA GLN A 140 -7.61 0.09 -33.50
C GLN A 140 -7.29 0.33 -35.00
N ALA A 141 -6.03 0.16 -35.40
CA ALA A 141 -5.62 0.27 -36.79
C ALA A 141 -6.26 -0.84 -37.67
N SER A 142 -6.44 -2.05 -37.13
CA SER A 142 -7.07 -3.16 -37.87
C SER A 142 -8.60 -3.03 -37.97
N GLU A 143 -9.25 -2.37 -37.01
CA GLU A 143 -10.69 -2.07 -37.04
C GLU A 143 -11.04 -0.84 -37.92
N SER A 144 -10.05 0.02 -38.17
CA SER A 144 -10.22 1.25 -38.96
C SER A 144 -10.05 1.05 -40.48
N GLN A 145 -9.84 -0.17 -40.99
CA GLN A 145 -9.88 -0.41 -42.41
C GLN A 145 -11.35 -0.37 -42.91
N PRO A 146 -11.74 0.58 -43.78
CA PRO A 146 -13.09 0.63 -44.27
C PRO A 146 -13.35 -0.62 -45.12
N GLN A 147 -14.32 -1.43 -44.73
CA GLN A 147 -14.90 -2.42 -45.61
C GLN A 147 -15.44 -1.65 -46.81
N THR A 148 -14.76 -1.78 -47.94
CA THR A 148 -15.26 -1.37 -49.24
C THR A 148 -16.54 -2.16 -49.53
N SER A 149 -17.66 -1.59 -49.13
CA SER A 149 -18.96 -2.04 -49.62
C SER A 149 -19.07 -1.73 -51.13
N THR A 150 -19.10 -2.79 -51.92
CA THR A 150 -19.47 -2.76 -53.36
C THR A 150 -20.76 -2.00 -53.57
N PRO A 151 -20.82 -1.09 -54.58
CA PRO A 151 -22.04 -0.36 -54.89
C PRO A 151 -23.03 -1.25 -55.63
N THR A 152 -24.15 -1.58 -55.02
CA THR A 152 -25.31 -2.12 -55.70
C THR A 152 -26.17 -0.95 -56.18
N LYS A 153 -26.39 -0.90 -57.49
CA LYS A 153 -27.07 0.07 -58.31
C LYS A 153 -28.57 0.24 -57.93
N PRO A 154 -29.18 1.40 -58.10
CA PRO A 154 -30.53 1.71 -57.63
C PRO A 154 -31.62 1.21 -58.57
N SER A 155 -32.74 0.75 -58.03
CA SER A 155 -34.01 0.67 -58.73
C SER A 155 -35.00 1.63 -58.08
N ALA A 156 -35.46 2.54 -58.87
CA ALA A 156 -36.54 3.50 -58.59
C ALA A 156 -37.87 2.77 -58.45
N ASP A 157 -38.70 3.14 -57.49
CA ASP A 157 -40.04 3.57 -57.82
C ASP A 157 -40.75 4.29 -56.65
N ALA A 158 -41.66 5.15 -57.04
CA ALA A 158 -42.28 6.20 -56.32
C ALA A 158 -43.34 5.75 -55.30
N ASN A 159 -43.57 6.46 -54.22
CA ASN A 159 -44.71 7.35 -53.98
C ASN A 159 -44.83 7.85 -52.54
N LYS A 160 -45.13 9.10 -52.40
CA LYS A 160 -45.46 9.96 -51.23
C LYS A 160 -46.77 9.48 -50.53
N PRO A 161 -47.22 10.02 -49.36
CA PRO A 161 -46.76 11.16 -48.56
C PRO A 161 -46.76 10.98 -47.01
N ALA A 162 -46.16 11.96 -46.33
CA ALA A 162 -46.28 12.21 -44.90
C ALA A 162 -47.72 12.62 -44.47
N PRO A 163 -48.11 12.58 -43.20
CA PRO A 163 -47.84 13.72 -42.36
C PRO A 163 -47.72 13.50 -40.78
N LYS A 164 -47.22 14.56 -40.16
CA LYS A 164 -47.55 15.16 -38.85
C LYS A 164 -46.92 14.62 -37.57
N GLN A 165 -46.03 15.47 -37.09
CA GLN A 165 -45.81 15.96 -35.73
C GLN A 165 -46.82 15.53 -34.65
N ARG A 166 -46.29 15.13 -33.50
CA ARG A 166 -46.75 15.65 -32.20
C ARG A 166 -45.62 15.71 -31.20
N ARG A 167 -45.33 16.95 -30.78
CA ARG A 167 -44.68 17.37 -29.55
C ARG A 167 -45.48 16.89 -28.34
N ARG A 168 -44.82 16.60 -27.29
CA ARG A 168 -45.02 16.95 -25.86
C ARG A 168 -44.10 16.05 -25.07
N GLY A 169 -43.26 16.52 -24.25
CA GLY A 169 -43.37 17.54 -23.21
C GLY A 169 -42.88 16.86 -21.96
N SER A 170 -41.73 17.35 -21.48
CA SER A 170 -41.63 18.01 -20.21
C SER A 170 -41.85 17.15 -18.95
N MET A 171 -40.89 17.27 -18.14
CA MET A 171 -40.91 17.55 -16.70
C MET A 171 -40.73 16.40 -15.73
N PHE A 172 -39.95 16.74 -14.82
CA PHE A 172 -39.78 16.64 -13.38
C PHE A 172 -38.53 15.83 -13.08
N GLY A 173 -37.51 16.33 -12.45
CA GLY A 173 -37.47 17.39 -11.40
C GLY A 173 -37.59 16.77 -10.03
N SER A 174 -36.70 17.16 -9.15
CA SER A 174 -36.65 16.99 -7.69
C SER A 174 -35.76 15.84 -7.22
N GLU A 175 -34.58 16.14 -6.63
CA GLU A 175 -34.43 16.72 -5.29
C GLU A 175 -34.98 15.84 -4.17
N LEU A 176 -34.09 15.43 -3.29
CA LEU A 176 -34.28 15.31 -1.84
C LEU A 176 -32.95 14.85 -1.25
N THR A 177 -32.16 15.75 -0.61
CA THR A 177 -32.12 16.09 0.83
C THR A 177 -31.95 14.89 1.73
N LEU A 178 -30.75 14.78 2.35
CA LEU A 178 -30.35 15.03 3.73
C LEU A 178 -31.43 14.73 4.76
N ASP A 179 -31.10 13.93 5.70
CA ASP A 179 -31.17 13.96 7.17
C ASP A 179 -31.26 12.51 7.69
N ASP A 180 -30.48 12.09 8.55
CA ASP A 180 -30.07 12.11 9.95
C ASP A 180 -28.80 11.25 10.18
#